data_a6e808691aac6b325551faed8672c445
#
_entry.id   a6e808691aac6b325551faed8672c445
#
_cell.length_a   1.000
_cell.length_b   1.000
_cell.length_c   1.000
_cell.angle_alpha   90.00
_cell.angle_beta   90.00
_cell.angle_gamma   90.00
#
_symmetry.space_group_name_H-M   'P 1'
#
loop_
_entity.id
_entity.type
_entity.pdbx_description
1 polymer ?
#
loop_
_entity_poly.entity_id
_entity_poly.type
_entity_poly.pdbx_seq_one_letter_code
_entity_poly.pdbx_strand_id
1 'polypeptide(L)'
;MDYDLHAAVPSLEDQITSYLGENPPASRAELCDALGVSRTTLGRAITKLIDAHAVISLKEDEKSGAGRPSTLFTSARSCAYSVGIVISRASFAGVLLNRGGDVLVAQSLPATHPINYREALDSIGALLLERAHTRGIITDYVRTIGVGLPVPMGSNVSHPPHSPYPSRESITEIISRRWKGNILIDTTARLCALSEALWGAGQGYPSILYVRLSNGIGASLVVSYHLSGGELGFTGELGHMRVPDVHTPCVCGKEGCLETLASIPALCAQCDVSSLSELARKVSNQDSRTLSILEHAMEAVGACCANAALLINPRAIIVAGELPEAIPQVSDMLAHGLERELIPAMKWNIDVVRAELGPLAAAQAAAYAATTTASSIKKENEGTR
;
A
#
# COMPACT_ATOMS: atom_id res chain seq x y z
N MET A 1 -14.00 -24.58 -44.52
CA MET A 1 -13.51 -24.27 -43.16
C MET A 1 -14.70 -23.66 -42.41
N ASP A 2 -15.50 -24.55 -41.80
CA ASP A 2 -16.66 -24.15 -41.01
C ASP A 2 -16.18 -23.63 -39.67
N TYR A 3 -16.38 -22.36 -39.41
CA TYR A 3 -16.24 -21.78 -38.09
C TYR A 3 -17.52 -22.13 -37.29
N ASP A 4 -17.37 -23.08 -36.40
CA ASP A 4 -18.40 -23.48 -35.45
C ASP A 4 -18.52 -22.39 -34.34
N LEU A 5 -19.29 -21.35 -34.62
CA LEU A 5 -19.65 -20.27 -33.68
C LEU A 5 -20.88 -20.68 -32.86
N HIS A 6 -20.82 -21.76 -32.11
CA HIS A 6 -21.71 -21.99 -30.98
C HIS A 6 -21.19 -21.26 -29.75
N ALA A 7 -21.32 -19.94 -29.71
CA ALA A 7 -21.31 -19.21 -28.45
C ALA A 7 -22.50 -19.77 -27.63
N ALA A 8 -22.18 -20.52 -26.56
CA ALA A 8 -23.19 -21.04 -25.67
C ALA A 8 -24.00 -19.85 -25.13
N VAL A 9 -25.34 -19.91 -25.29
CA VAL A 9 -26.23 -18.88 -24.73
C VAL A 9 -26.02 -18.87 -23.21
N PRO A 10 -25.66 -17.70 -22.60
CA PRO A 10 -25.39 -17.62 -21.17
C PRO A 10 -26.60 -18.15 -20.38
N SER A 11 -26.33 -18.96 -19.35
CA SER A 11 -27.37 -19.43 -18.45
C SER A 11 -28.09 -18.25 -17.78
N LEU A 12 -29.32 -18.46 -17.27
CA LEU A 12 -30.02 -17.41 -16.55
C LEU A 12 -29.21 -16.95 -15.31
N GLU A 13 -28.52 -17.87 -14.64
CA GLU A 13 -27.65 -17.61 -13.54
C GLU A 13 -26.47 -16.69 -13.94
N ASP A 14 -25.87 -16.91 -15.12
CA ASP A 14 -24.81 -16.04 -15.66
C ASP A 14 -25.35 -14.65 -16.02
N GLN A 15 -26.55 -14.58 -16.62
CA GLN A 15 -27.19 -13.30 -16.93
C GLN A 15 -27.50 -12.48 -15.67
N ILE A 16 -28.03 -13.12 -14.61
CA ILE A 16 -28.29 -12.46 -13.32
C ILE A 16 -26.97 -11.94 -12.69
N THR A 17 -25.93 -12.76 -12.67
CA THR A 17 -24.65 -12.38 -12.06
C THR A 17 -23.94 -11.29 -12.85
N SER A 18 -24.03 -11.30 -14.18
CA SER A 18 -23.50 -10.22 -15.04
C SER A 18 -24.27 -8.93 -14.80
N TYR A 19 -25.59 -8.97 -14.87
CA TYR A 19 -26.43 -7.78 -14.64
C TYR A 19 -26.16 -7.14 -13.28
N LEU A 20 -26.17 -7.96 -12.19
CA LEU A 20 -25.88 -7.47 -10.84
C LEU A 20 -24.41 -7.09 -10.61
N GLY A 21 -23.52 -7.51 -11.49
CA GLY A 21 -22.10 -7.11 -11.49
C GLY A 21 -21.84 -5.72 -12.07
N GLU A 22 -22.70 -5.30 -13.01
CA GLU A 22 -22.55 -4.08 -13.81
C GLU A 22 -23.52 -2.97 -13.36
N ASN A 23 -24.58 -3.31 -12.61
CA ASN A 23 -25.64 -2.39 -12.18
C ASN A 23 -25.71 -2.28 -10.65
N PRO A 24 -26.34 -1.22 -10.12
CA PRO A 24 -26.67 -1.10 -8.70
C PRO A 24 -27.49 -2.29 -8.20
N PRO A 25 -27.59 -2.50 -6.87
CA PRO A 25 -28.48 -3.50 -6.30
C PRO A 25 -29.90 -3.36 -6.84
N ALA A 26 -30.50 -4.47 -7.27
CA ALA A 26 -31.80 -4.47 -7.91
C ALA A 26 -32.80 -5.35 -7.18
N SER A 27 -34.08 -4.95 -7.19
CA SER A 27 -35.20 -5.73 -6.68
C SER A 27 -35.57 -6.90 -7.62
N ARG A 28 -36.39 -7.84 -7.13
CA ARG A 28 -36.89 -8.92 -7.97
C ARG A 28 -37.72 -8.41 -9.15
N ALA A 29 -38.43 -7.30 -9.00
CA ALA A 29 -39.22 -6.72 -10.06
C ALA A 29 -38.30 -6.17 -11.18
N GLU A 30 -37.32 -5.37 -10.82
CA GLU A 30 -36.33 -4.81 -11.75
C GLU A 30 -35.56 -5.91 -12.50
N LEU A 31 -35.18 -6.99 -11.81
CA LEU A 31 -34.50 -8.13 -12.44
C LEU A 31 -35.40 -8.89 -13.40
N CYS A 32 -36.70 -9.07 -13.06
CA CYS A 32 -37.68 -9.68 -13.98
C CYS A 32 -37.84 -8.86 -15.26
N ASP A 33 -37.95 -7.53 -15.09
CA ASP A 33 -38.16 -6.61 -16.23
C ASP A 33 -36.89 -6.52 -17.10
N ALA A 34 -35.70 -6.45 -16.49
CA ALA A 34 -34.44 -6.36 -17.20
C ALA A 34 -34.07 -7.63 -17.98
N LEU A 35 -34.36 -8.81 -17.40
CA LEU A 35 -33.95 -10.10 -17.98
C LEU A 35 -35.10 -10.79 -18.75
N GLY A 36 -36.32 -10.21 -18.75
CA GLY A 36 -37.48 -10.76 -19.46
C GLY A 36 -37.97 -12.11 -18.91
N VAL A 37 -37.81 -12.37 -17.61
CA VAL A 37 -38.14 -13.67 -17.01
C VAL A 37 -39.28 -13.58 -15.98
N SER A 38 -39.97 -14.70 -15.76
CA SER A 38 -41.05 -14.77 -14.76
C SER A 38 -40.48 -14.71 -13.34
N ARG A 39 -41.28 -14.19 -12.38
CA ARG A 39 -40.89 -14.13 -10.94
C ARG A 39 -40.56 -15.51 -10.37
N THR A 40 -41.24 -16.58 -10.84
CA THR A 40 -41.01 -17.96 -10.40
C THR A 40 -39.65 -18.47 -10.89
N THR A 41 -39.34 -18.21 -12.16
CA THR A 41 -38.06 -18.60 -12.78
C THR A 41 -36.89 -17.87 -12.12
N LEU A 42 -37.02 -16.55 -11.98
CA LEU A 42 -36.03 -15.71 -11.31
C LEU A 42 -35.81 -16.15 -9.85
N GLY A 43 -36.89 -16.44 -9.12
CA GLY A 43 -36.83 -16.87 -7.72
C GLY A 43 -36.00 -18.13 -7.51
N ARG A 44 -36.14 -19.12 -8.40
CA ARG A 44 -35.34 -20.36 -8.34
C ARG A 44 -33.87 -20.10 -8.65
N ALA A 45 -33.59 -19.30 -9.67
CA ALA A 45 -32.22 -18.95 -10.03
C ALA A 45 -31.52 -18.13 -8.92
N ILE A 46 -32.21 -17.14 -8.35
CA ILE A 46 -31.68 -16.34 -7.24
C ILE A 46 -31.39 -17.22 -6.02
N THR A 47 -32.28 -18.16 -5.67
CA THR A 47 -32.06 -19.08 -4.54
C THR A 47 -30.77 -19.89 -4.76
N LYS A 48 -30.60 -20.49 -5.94
CA LYS A 48 -29.37 -21.21 -6.28
C LYS A 48 -28.12 -20.32 -6.18
N LEU A 49 -28.22 -19.07 -6.65
CA LEU A 49 -27.10 -18.14 -6.63
C LEU A 49 -26.76 -17.66 -5.20
N ILE A 50 -27.77 -17.54 -4.33
CA ILE A 50 -27.56 -17.25 -2.90
C ILE A 50 -26.89 -18.44 -2.21
N ASP A 51 -27.37 -19.66 -2.45
CA ASP A 51 -26.79 -20.89 -1.91
C ASP A 51 -25.34 -21.10 -2.40
N ALA A 52 -25.07 -20.70 -3.64
CA ALA A 52 -23.72 -20.70 -4.23
C ALA A 52 -22.86 -19.49 -3.80
N HIS A 53 -23.36 -18.61 -2.93
CA HIS A 53 -22.71 -17.36 -2.52
C HIS A 53 -22.31 -16.44 -3.69
N ALA A 54 -23.01 -16.51 -4.82
CA ALA A 54 -22.78 -15.67 -5.98
C ALA A 54 -23.62 -14.39 -5.98
N VAL A 55 -24.77 -14.40 -5.31
CA VAL A 55 -25.68 -13.26 -5.14
C VAL A 55 -26.00 -13.09 -3.65
N ILE A 56 -26.17 -11.85 -3.23
CA ILE A 56 -26.47 -11.45 -1.86
C ILE A 56 -27.81 -10.73 -1.82
N SER A 57 -28.61 -11.01 -0.80
CA SER A 57 -29.81 -10.25 -0.49
C SER A 57 -29.48 -9.12 0.51
N LEU A 58 -29.80 -7.90 0.13
CA LEU A 58 -29.72 -6.73 0.99
C LEU A 58 -31.11 -6.42 1.53
N LYS A 59 -31.23 -6.15 2.83
CA LYS A 59 -32.49 -5.62 3.40
C LYS A 59 -32.48 -4.11 3.22
N GLU A 60 -33.52 -3.54 2.64
CA GLU A 60 -33.70 -2.09 2.64
C GLU A 60 -34.04 -1.61 4.07
N ASP A 61 -33.37 -0.53 4.50
CA ASP A 61 -33.71 0.16 5.76
C ASP A 61 -35.13 0.76 5.67
N GLU A 62 -35.90 0.68 6.75
CA GLU A 62 -37.32 1.03 6.87
C GLU A 62 -37.66 2.53 6.67
N LYS A 63 -36.95 3.26 5.83
CA LYS A 63 -37.08 4.73 5.70
C LYS A 63 -37.60 5.27 4.37
N SER A 64 -38.54 4.62 3.69
CA SER A 64 -39.35 5.38 2.70
C SER A 64 -40.65 4.70 2.31
N GLY A 65 -41.77 5.27 2.76
CA GLY A 65 -43.10 5.13 2.13
C GLY A 65 -43.88 3.87 2.48
N ALA A 66 -45.22 3.98 2.41
CA ALA A 66 -46.20 2.92 2.67
C ALA A 66 -46.10 1.77 1.63
N GLY A 67 -45.12 0.85 1.83
CA GLY A 67 -44.96 -0.36 1.05
C GLY A 67 -44.16 -1.40 1.84
N ARG A 68 -44.42 -2.70 1.56
CA ARG A 68 -43.65 -3.79 2.16
C ARG A 68 -42.21 -3.64 1.73
N PRO A 69 -41.20 -3.71 2.66
CA PRO A 69 -39.78 -3.57 2.31
C PRO A 69 -39.39 -4.51 1.17
N SER A 70 -38.81 -4.00 0.09
CA SER A 70 -38.35 -4.81 -1.01
C SER A 70 -36.95 -5.35 -0.70
N THR A 71 -36.73 -6.64 -0.97
CA THR A 71 -35.40 -7.21 -0.88
C THR A 71 -34.65 -6.86 -2.15
N LEU A 72 -33.53 -6.16 -2.02
CA LEU A 72 -32.57 -5.91 -3.11
C LEU A 72 -31.56 -7.04 -3.20
N PHE A 73 -31.10 -7.31 -4.40
CA PHE A 73 -30.07 -8.30 -4.69
C PHE A 73 -28.88 -7.61 -5.36
N THR A 74 -27.69 -8.11 -5.06
CA THR A 74 -26.45 -7.66 -5.68
C THR A 74 -25.51 -8.83 -5.88
N SER A 75 -24.59 -8.73 -6.84
CA SER A 75 -23.57 -9.75 -7.04
C SER A 75 -22.62 -9.79 -5.82
N ALA A 76 -22.30 -10.98 -5.34
CA ALA A 76 -21.28 -11.15 -4.30
C ALA A 76 -19.91 -10.60 -4.76
N ARG A 77 -19.66 -10.57 -6.07
CA ARG A 77 -18.46 -9.91 -6.64
C ARG A 77 -18.50 -8.40 -6.49
N SER A 78 -19.68 -7.79 -6.58
CA SER A 78 -19.86 -6.33 -6.40
C SER A 78 -19.73 -5.91 -4.94
N CYS A 79 -20.02 -6.80 -3.99
CA CYS A 79 -19.83 -6.61 -2.56
C CYS A 79 -18.46 -7.10 -2.05
N ALA A 80 -17.49 -7.38 -2.93
CA ALA A 80 -16.16 -7.71 -2.48
C ALA A 80 -15.47 -6.45 -1.93
N TYR A 81 -15.10 -6.52 -0.66
CA TYR A 81 -14.32 -5.47 0.00
C TYR A 81 -12.87 -5.86 0.12
N SER A 82 -12.00 -4.87 0.19
CA SER A 82 -10.59 -5.03 0.54
C SER A 82 -10.25 -4.15 1.75
N VAL A 83 -9.43 -4.69 2.64
CA VAL A 83 -8.92 -3.98 3.81
C VAL A 83 -7.43 -3.71 3.60
N GLY A 84 -7.01 -2.49 3.91
CA GLY A 84 -5.60 -2.13 4.00
C GLY A 84 -5.27 -1.64 5.39
N ILE A 85 -4.21 -2.15 5.98
CA ILE A 85 -3.69 -1.72 7.27
C ILE A 85 -2.22 -1.42 7.13
N VAL A 86 -1.79 -0.27 7.63
CA VAL A 86 -0.38 0.12 7.66
C VAL A 86 0.00 0.52 9.08
N ILE A 87 1.04 -0.12 9.59
CA ILE A 87 1.70 0.26 10.82
C ILE A 87 2.94 1.08 10.45
N SER A 88 3.01 2.30 10.95
CA SER A 88 4.19 3.15 10.83
C SER A 88 4.70 3.54 12.22
N ARG A 89 5.86 4.20 12.28
CA ARG A 89 6.38 4.72 13.55
C ARG A 89 5.56 5.90 14.09
N ALA A 90 4.87 6.62 13.22
CA ALA A 90 4.07 7.78 13.61
C ALA A 90 2.60 7.42 13.88
N SER A 91 2.05 6.46 13.15
CA SER A 91 0.61 6.14 13.22
C SER A 91 0.30 4.73 12.74
N PHE A 92 -0.87 4.25 13.16
CA PHE A 92 -1.52 3.06 12.63
C PHE A 92 -2.67 3.52 11.76
N ALA A 93 -2.68 3.16 10.50
CA ALA A 93 -3.69 3.58 9.53
C ALA A 93 -4.43 2.38 8.94
N GLY A 94 -5.72 2.52 8.70
CA GLY A 94 -6.52 1.48 8.10
C GLY A 94 -7.62 2.01 7.20
N VAL A 95 -7.90 1.31 6.13
CA VAL A 95 -8.98 1.61 5.18
C VAL A 95 -9.77 0.35 4.84
N LEU A 96 -11.04 0.57 4.49
CA LEU A 96 -11.89 -0.43 3.85
C LEU A 96 -12.34 0.14 2.52
N LEU A 97 -12.08 -0.59 1.44
CA LEU A 97 -12.41 -0.21 0.09
C LEU A 97 -13.55 -1.09 -0.46
N ASN A 98 -14.36 -0.51 -1.36
CA ASN A 98 -15.23 -1.29 -2.22
C ASN A 98 -14.43 -1.93 -3.37
N ARG A 99 -15.10 -2.67 -4.23
CA ARG A 99 -14.49 -3.30 -5.41
C ARG A 99 -13.95 -2.27 -6.43
N GLY A 100 -14.56 -1.11 -6.50
CA GLY A 100 -14.13 0.00 -7.37
C GLY A 100 -12.86 0.70 -6.90
N GLY A 101 -12.41 0.42 -5.65
CA GLY A 101 -11.27 1.10 -5.05
C GLY A 101 -11.65 2.35 -4.24
N ASP A 102 -12.96 2.66 -4.13
CA ASP A 102 -13.41 3.80 -3.33
C ASP A 102 -13.26 3.50 -1.84
N VAL A 103 -12.80 4.50 -1.09
CA VAL A 103 -12.63 4.42 0.35
C VAL A 103 -13.97 4.55 1.06
N LEU A 104 -14.47 3.45 1.62
CA LEU A 104 -15.69 3.42 2.40
C LEU A 104 -15.48 3.80 3.86
N VAL A 105 -14.36 3.35 4.45
CA VAL A 105 -13.95 3.67 5.82
C VAL A 105 -12.46 3.98 5.81
N ALA A 106 -12.07 5.03 6.50
CA ALA A 106 -10.68 5.37 6.76
C ALA A 106 -10.50 5.75 8.23
N GLN A 107 -9.50 5.20 8.89
CA GLN A 107 -9.19 5.45 10.29
C GLN A 107 -7.68 5.53 10.51
N SER A 108 -7.28 6.36 11.46
CA SER A 108 -5.89 6.46 11.90
C SER A 108 -5.82 6.62 13.41
N LEU A 109 -4.83 5.98 14.02
CA LEU A 109 -4.51 6.09 15.44
C LEU A 109 -3.05 6.54 15.58
N PRO A 110 -2.70 7.36 16.56
CA PRO A 110 -1.30 7.66 16.85
C PRO A 110 -0.57 6.38 17.28
N ALA A 111 0.70 6.27 16.87
CA ALA A 111 1.51 5.13 17.29
C ALA A 111 1.90 5.24 18.77
N THR A 112 1.91 4.10 19.46
CA THR A 112 2.45 3.94 20.80
C THR A 112 3.86 3.38 20.73
N HIS A 113 4.75 3.78 21.63
CA HIS A 113 6.12 3.29 21.65
C HIS A 113 6.50 2.66 23.00
N PRO A 114 7.16 1.49 23.01
CA PRO A 114 7.51 0.66 21.85
C PRO A 114 6.26 0.12 21.14
N ILE A 115 6.35 -0.14 19.82
CA ILE A 115 5.21 -0.65 19.04
C ILE A 115 4.91 -2.08 19.43
N ASN A 116 3.71 -2.32 19.97
CA ASN A 116 3.15 -3.66 20.09
C ASN A 116 2.34 -3.98 18.82
N TYR A 117 2.92 -4.71 17.89
CA TYR A 117 2.32 -4.99 16.58
C TYR A 117 0.98 -5.74 16.67
N ARG A 118 0.85 -6.66 17.65
CA ARG A 118 -0.42 -7.37 17.89
C ARG A 118 -1.51 -6.38 18.29
N GLU A 119 -1.25 -5.57 19.28
CA GLU A 119 -2.20 -4.57 19.79
C GLU A 119 -2.53 -3.52 18.71
N ALA A 120 -1.53 -3.07 17.94
CA ALA A 120 -1.72 -2.11 16.85
C ALA A 120 -2.66 -2.66 15.76
N LEU A 121 -2.42 -3.89 15.29
CA LEU A 121 -3.26 -4.56 14.30
C LEU A 121 -4.66 -4.84 14.83
N ASP A 122 -4.77 -5.27 16.09
CA ASP A 122 -6.06 -5.50 16.73
C ASP A 122 -6.87 -4.21 16.90
N SER A 123 -6.24 -3.13 17.35
CA SER A 123 -6.91 -1.84 17.60
C SER A 123 -7.43 -1.21 16.31
N ILE A 124 -6.58 -1.11 15.29
CA ILE A 124 -6.99 -0.52 14.01
C ILE A 124 -8.04 -1.39 13.30
N GLY A 125 -7.88 -2.72 13.40
CA GLY A 125 -8.84 -3.67 12.85
C GLY A 125 -10.21 -3.60 13.53
N ALA A 126 -10.25 -3.49 14.85
CA ALA A 126 -11.50 -3.33 15.61
C ALA A 126 -12.21 -2.04 15.23
N LEU A 127 -11.46 -0.94 15.12
CA LEU A 127 -12.01 0.37 14.74
C LEU A 127 -12.59 0.37 13.33
N LEU A 128 -11.92 -0.29 12.37
CA LEU A 128 -12.45 -0.44 11.01
C LEU A 128 -13.77 -1.22 10.99
N LEU A 129 -13.86 -2.32 11.75
CA LEU A 129 -15.09 -3.12 11.85
C LEU A 129 -16.22 -2.32 12.48
N GLU A 130 -15.97 -1.62 13.58
CA GLU A 130 -16.96 -0.77 14.23
C GLU A 130 -17.53 0.28 13.27
N ARG A 131 -16.63 0.98 12.55
CA ARG A 131 -17.02 2.00 11.57
C ARG A 131 -17.73 1.45 10.34
N ALA A 132 -17.35 0.24 9.92
CA ALA A 132 -18.05 -0.46 8.85
C ALA A 132 -19.49 -0.83 9.26
N HIS A 133 -19.65 -1.40 10.45
CA HIS A 133 -20.98 -1.76 10.97
C HIS A 133 -21.89 -0.56 11.14
N THR A 134 -21.38 0.59 11.65
CA THR A 134 -22.19 1.83 11.77
C THR A 134 -22.65 2.39 10.42
N ARG A 135 -22.03 1.95 9.31
CA ARG A 135 -22.39 2.31 7.94
C ARG A 135 -23.18 1.21 7.20
N GLY A 136 -23.61 0.16 7.90
CA GLY A 136 -24.33 -0.95 7.31
C GLY A 136 -23.50 -1.86 6.37
N ILE A 137 -22.15 -1.77 6.44
CA ILE A 137 -21.26 -2.56 5.59
C ILE A 137 -21.12 -3.97 6.16
N ILE A 138 -21.38 -4.99 5.35
CA ILE A 138 -21.28 -6.39 5.75
C ILE A 138 -19.85 -6.88 5.52
N THR A 139 -19.06 -6.89 6.59
CA THR A 139 -17.61 -7.19 6.55
C THR A 139 -17.26 -8.65 6.25
N ASP A 140 -18.23 -9.57 6.26
CA ASP A 140 -18.05 -10.96 5.82
C ASP A 140 -17.66 -11.09 4.34
N TYR A 141 -17.83 -10.01 3.57
CA TYR A 141 -17.44 -9.94 2.16
C TYR A 141 -16.05 -9.34 1.92
N VAL A 142 -15.25 -9.13 2.95
CA VAL A 142 -13.83 -8.84 2.79
C VAL A 142 -13.13 -10.03 2.14
N ARG A 143 -12.49 -9.83 0.99
CA ARG A 143 -11.85 -10.88 0.18
C ARG A 143 -10.33 -10.77 0.17
N THR A 144 -9.81 -9.59 0.37
CA THR A 144 -8.36 -9.32 0.37
C THR A 144 -7.98 -8.38 1.49
N ILE A 145 -6.84 -8.63 2.11
CA ILE A 145 -6.31 -7.82 3.20
C ILE A 145 -4.83 -7.53 2.89
N GLY A 146 -4.49 -6.26 2.76
CA GLY A 146 -3.11 -5.81 2.66
C GLY A 146 -2.61 -5.29 4.00
N VAL A 147 -1.42 -5.73 4.42
CA VAL A 147 -0.81 -5.30 5.69
C VAL A 147 0.59 -4.75 5.41
N GLY A 148 0.83 -3.51 5.79
CA GLY A 148 2.13 -2.83 5.72
C GLY A 148 2.78 -2.72 7.10
N LEU A 149 4.04 -3.13 7.19
CA LEU A 149 4.83 -3.08 8.43
C LEU A 149 6.15 -2.34 8.21
N PRO A 150 6.65 -1.59 9.20
CA PRO A 150 7.89 -0.84 9.07
C PRO A 150 9.13 -1.72 9.31
N VAL A 151 9.15 -2.91 8.72
CA VAL A 151 10.19 -3.94 8.93
C VAL A 151 10.51 -4.64 7.62
N PRO A 152 11.76 -5.06 7.38
CA PRO A 152 12.10 -5.86 6.22
C PRO A 152 11.29 -7.18 6.23
N MET A 153 10.65 -7.49 5.13
CA MET A 153 9.80 -8.68 4.99
C MET A 153 10.25 -9.50 3.79
N GLY A 154 11.50 -9.97 3.82
CA GLY A 154 11.99 -10.92 2.81
C GLY A 154 11.11 -12.17 2.77
N SER A 155 10.78 -12.66 1.57
CA SER A 155 9.84 -13.76 1.35
C SER A 155 10.22 -15.07 2.05
N ASN A 156 11.52 -15.28 2.32
CA ASN A 156 12.07 -16.51 2.87
C ASN A 156 13.07 -16.29 4.02
N VAL A 157 13.08 -15.09 4.63
CA VAL A 157 14.02 -14.82 5.73
C VAL A 157 13.36 -15.20 7.03
N SER A 158 13.88 -16.25 7.66
CA SER A 158 13.61 -16.54 9.06
C SER A 158 14.12 -15.35 9.88
N HIS A 159 13.23 -14.68 10.60
CA HIS A 159 13.67 -13.70 11.57
C HIS A 159 14.57 -14.40 12.59
N PRO A 160 15.70 -13.77 13.01
CA PRO A 160 16.52 -14.35 14.07
C PRO A 160 15.65 -14.67 15.29
N PRO A 161 15.94 -15.75 16.02
CA PRO A 161 15.33 -15.98 17.33
C PRO A 161 15.53 -14.69 18.16
N HIS A 162 14.53 -14.08 18.69
CA HIS A 162 14.54 -12.79 19.38
C HIS A 162 14.41 -11.53 18.51
N SER A 163 14.00 -11.66 17.24
CA SER A 163 13.62 -10.49 16.46
C SER A 163 12.50 -9.70 17.17
N PRO A 164 12.60 -8.38 17.34
CA PRO A 164 11.53 -7.58 17.90
C PRO A 164 10.32 -7.47 16.96
N TYR A 165 10.45 -8.01 15.75
CA TYR A 165 9.44 -7.93 14.72
C TYR A 165 8.61 -9.21 14.65
N PRO A 166 7.29 -9.11 14.44
CA PRO A 166 6.43 -10.29 14.33
C PRO A 166 6.72 -11.08 13.04
N SER A 167 6.61 -12.39 13.11
CA SER A 167 6.71 -13.23 11.92
C SER A 167 5.46 -13.09 11.03
N ARG A 168 5.59 -13.47 9.74
CA ARG A 168 4.45 -13.49 8.81
C ARG A 168 3.29 -14.34 9.34
N GLU A 169 3.61 -15.49 9.94
CA GLU A 169 2.64 -16.41 10.52
C GLU A 169 1.86 -15.74 11.66
N SER A 170 2.55 -15.05 12.56
CA SER A 170 1.93 -14.31 13.68
C SER A 170 0.98 -13.21 13.17
N ILE A 171 1.37 -12.46 12.11
CA ILE A 171 0.52 -11.42 11.52
C ILE A 171 -0.71 -12.05 10.86
N THR A 172 -0.48 -13.12 10.08
CA THR A 172 -1.55 -13.86 9.41
C THR A 172 -2.56 -14.39 10.43
N GLU A 173 -2.10 -14.94 11.55
CA GLU A 173 -2.97 -15.40 12.64
C GLU A 173 -3.83 -14.27 13.22
N ILE A 174 -3.22 -13.10 13.52
CA ILE A 174 -3.93 -11.96 14.08
C ILE A 174 -5.04 -11.49 13.13
N ILE A 175 -4.69 -11.31 11.84
CA ILE A 175 -5.61 -10.82 10.82
C ILE A 175 -6.74 -11.82 10.55
N SER A 176 -6.42 -13.12 10.47
CA SER A 176 -7.40 -14.19 10.16
C SER A 176 -8.45 -14.37 11.25
N ARG A 177 -8.22 -13.87 12.46
CA ARG A 177 -9.25 -13.87 13.53
C ARG A 177 -10.42 -12.91 13.20
N ARG A 178 -10.17 -11.88 12.39
CA ARG A 178 -11.16 -10.84 12.07
C ARG A 178 -11.74 -10.97 10.68
N TRP A 179 -10.91 -11.36 9.71
CA TRP A 179 -11.33 -11.42 8.30
C TRP A 179 -10.91 -12.73 7.65
N LYS A 180 -11.81 -13.24 6.78
CA LYS A 180 -11.56 -14.43 5.96
C LYS A 180 -11.24 -13.99 4.54
N GLY A 181 -9.98 -13.84 4.20
CA GLY A 181 -9.56 -13.40 2.88
C GLY A 181 -8.09 -13.67 2.61
N ASN A 182 -7.66 -13.41 1.39
CA ASN A 182 -6.26 -13.51 1.02
C ASN A 182 -5.46 -12.37 1.68
N ILE A 183 -4.39 -12.70 2.36
CA ILE A 183 -3.56 -11.74 3.09
C ILE A 183 -2.27 -11.51 2.31
N LEU A 184 -2.01 -10.24 1.97
CA LEU A 184 -0.72 -9.76 1.47
C LEU A 184 -0.02 -9.00 2.59
N ILE A 185 1.24 -9.34 2.87
CA ILE A 185 2.07 -8.62 3.84
C ILE A 185 3.26 -8.03 3.09
N ASP A 186 3.48 -6.72 3.23
CA ASP A 186 4.58 -6.00 2.60
C ASP A 186 5.17 -4.96 3.57
N THR A 187 6.22 -4.25 3.15
CA THR A 187 6.80 -3.18 3.96
C THR A 187 6.01 -1.88 3.78
N THR A 188 5.90 -1.09 4.86
CA THR A 188 5.27 0.24 4.81
C THR A 188 5.91 1.13 3.74
N ALA A 189 7.24 1.09 3.59
CA ALA A 189 7.95 1.90 2.61
C ALA A 189 7.54 1.57 1.16
N ARG A 190 7.36 0.28 0.85
CA ARG A 190 6.92 -0.17 -0.49
C ARG A 190 5.48 0.26 -0.78
N LEU A 191 4.61 0.17 0.20
CA LEU A 191 3.22 0.61 0.06
C LEU A 191 3.09 2.13 -0.06
N CYS A 192 3.94 2.90 0.64
CA CYS A 192 4.06 4.34 0.41
C CYS A 192 4.53 4.65 -1.02
N ALA A 193 5.54 3.93 -1.52
CA ALA A 193 6.00 4.10 -2.90
C ALA A 193 4.88 3.81 -3.91
N LEU A 194 4.10 2.77 -3.69
CA LEU A 194 2.97 2.44 -4.55
C LEU A 194 1.88 3.50 -4.50
N SER A 195 1.56 4.03 -3.31
CA SER A 195 0.56 5.09 -3.17
C SER A 195 0.99 6.36 -3.93
N GLU A 196 2.25 6.77 -3.80
CA GLU A 196 2.78 7.91 -4.54
C GLU A 196 2.75 7.71 -6.05
N ALA A 197 3.09 6.50 -6.53
CA ALA A 197 3.05 6.19 -7.96
C ALA A 197 1.63 6.22 -8.53
N LEU A 198 0.63 5.81 -7.75
CA LEU A 198 -0.75 5.71 -8.21
C LEU A 198 -1.53 7.03 -8.05
N TRP A 199 -1.33 7.75 -6.94
CA TRP A 199 -2.21 8.85 -6.54
C TRP A 199 -1.51 10.11 -6.04
N GLY A 200 -0.17 10.11 -5.91
CA GLY A 200 0.62 11.21 -5.36
C GLY A 200 1.62 11.79 -6.35
N ALA A 201 2.74 12.26 -5.83
CA ALA A 201 3.82 12.92 -6.56
C ALA A 201 4.42 12.07 -7.69
N GLY A 202 4.18 10.76 -7.69
CA GLY A 202 4.61 9.83 -8.73
C GLY A 202 3.63 9.67 -9.89
N GLN A 203 2.48 10.33 -9.88
CA GLN A 203 1.52 10.26 -11.00
C GLN A 203 2.14 10.76 -12.31
N GLY A 204 1.92 10.00 -13.38
CA GLY A 204 2.50 10.31 -14.69
C GLY A 204 3.91 9.77 -14.90
N TYR A 205 4.57 9.26 -13.87
CA TYR A 205 5.87 8.61 -13.98
C TYR A 205 5.69 7.09 -13.92
N PRO A 206 5.87 6.35 -15.02
CA PRO A 206 5.68 4.90 -15.03
C PRO A 206 6.69 4.16 -14.16
N SER A 207 7.86 4.77 -13.90
CA SER A 207 8.92 4.19 -13.05
C SER A 207 9.48 5.25 -12.13
N ILE A 208 9.45 4.96 -10.83
CA ILE A 208 9.94 5.85 -9.77
C ILE A 208 10.88 5.09 -8.83
N LEU A 209 11.85 5.82 -8.28
CA LEU A 209 12.61 5.42 -7.11
C LEU A 209 12.10 6.23 -5.91
N TYR A 210 11.42 5.60 -5.00
CA TYR A 210 10.96 6.20 -3.76
C TYR A 210 12.07 6.07 -2.71
N VAL A 211 12.49 7.18 -2.12
CA VAL A 211 13.58 7.24 -1.13
C VAL A 211 13.03 7.81 0.17
N ARG A 212 13.10 7.03 1.23
CA ARG A 212 12.67 7.45 2.55
C ARG A 212 13.85 7.83 3.43
N LEU A 213 13.87 9.08 3.88
CA LEU A 213 14.84 9.66 4.81
C LEU A 213 14.18 9.84 6.18
N SER A 214 14.56 9.00 7.14
CA SER A 214 13.92 8.88 8.44
C SER A 214 14.94 8.43 9.50
N ASN A 215 14.49 7.77 10.58
CA ASN A 215 15.37 7.09 11.53
C ASN A 215 16.18 5.95 10.89
N GLY A 216 15.78 5.45 9.75
CA GLY A 216 16.53 4.61 8.83
C GLY A 216 16.38 5.16 7.41
N ILE A 217 17.22 4.70 6.51
CA ILE A 217 17.16 5.05 5.08
C ILE A 217 16.80 3.81 4.29
N GLY A 218 15.77 3.92 3.48
CA GLY A 218 15.35 2.86 2.58
C GLY A 218 14.86 3.42 1.26
N ALA A 219 14.80 2.55 0.26
CA ALA A 219 14.19 2.90 -1.00
C ALA A 219 13.14 1.85 -1.40
N SER A 220 12.33 2.21 -2.36
CA SER A 220 11.40 1.28 -2.99
C SER A 220 11.30 1.60 -4.47
N LEU A 221 11.21 0.57 -5.28
CA LEU A 221 11.17 0.69 -6.72
C LEU A 221 9.79 0.35 -7.24
N VAL A 222 9.21 1.25 -8.00
CA VAL A 222 8.02 1.01 -8.81
C VAL A 222 8.41 1.07 -10.28
N VAL A 223 8.09 0.03 -11.05
CA VAL A 223 8.34 -0.06 -12.49
C VAL A 223 7.03 -0.39 -13.18
N SER A 224 6.64 0.42 -14.14
CA SER A 224 5.37 0.27 -14.85
C SER A 224 4.17 0.15 -13.89
N TYR A 225 4.17 0.99 -12.86
CA TYR A 225 3.16 1.03 -11.77
C TYR A 225 3.07 -0.26 -10.92
N HIS A 226 4.10 -1.12 -10.95
CA HIS A 226 4.19 -2.31 -10.12
C HIS A 226 5.38 -2.22 -9.16
N LEU A 227 5.15 -2.65 -7.93
CA LEU A 227 6.22 -2.76 -6.93
C LEU A 227 7.24 -3.84 -7.35
N SER A 228 8.51 -3.46 -7.42
CA SER A 228 9.60 -4.41 -7.62
C SER A 228 10.14 -4.87 -6.26
N GLY A 229 9.99 -6.16 -5.96
CA GLY A 229 10.46 -6.75 -4.69
C GLY A 229 11.80 -7.46 -4.80
N GLY A 230 12.24 -7.75 -6.03
CA GLY A 230 13.30 -8.73 -6.23
C GLY A 230 12.88 -10.14 -5.76
N GLU A 231 13.69 -11.12 -6.03
CA GLU A 231 13.39 -12.53 -5.68
C GLU A 231 13.28 -12.74 -4.17
N LEU A 232 14.15 -12.09 -3.39
CA LEU A 232 14.24 -12.25 -1.93
C LEU A 232 13.49 -11.18 -1.15
N GLY A 233 12.88 -10.18 -1.80
CA GLY A 233 12.15 -9.10 -1.14
C GLY A 233 13.02 -8.00 -0.52
N PHE A 234 14.30 -7.90 -0.87
CA PHE A 234 15.25 -6.90 -0.38
C PHE A 234 15.54 -5.76 -1.35
N THR A 235 14.71 -5.57 -2.37
CA THR A 235 14.89 -4.42 -3.27
C THR A 235 14.72 -3.12 -2.50
N GLY A 236 15.70 -2.23 -2.66
CA GLY A 236 15.63 -0.89 -2.09
C GLY A 236 16.41 -0.70 -0.79
N GLU A 237 17.31 -1.60 -0.43
CA GLU A 237 18.20 -1.47 0.74
C GLU A 237 19.29 -0.40 0.52
N LEU A 238 18.87 0.80 0.04
CA LEU A 238 19.72 1.95 -0.28
C LEU A 238 20.54 2.41 0.91
N GLY A 239 19.95 2.40 2.11
CA GLY A 239 20.63 2.79 3.35
C GLY A 239 21.84 1.93 3.69
N HIS A 240 21.95 0.74 3.12
CA HIS A 240 23.07 -0.17 3.31
C HIS A 240 24.08 -0.15 2.15
N MET A 241 23.96 0.78 1.21
CA MET A 241 25.03 1.06 0.24
C MET A 241 26.22 1.68 0.96
N ARG A 242 27.43 1.28 0.56
CA ARG A 242 28.67 1.78 1.15
C ARG A 242 28.96 3.19 0.63
N VAL A 243 29.25 4.10 1.56
CA VAL A 243 29.73 5.44 1.26
C VAL A 243 31.26 5.44 1.43
N PRO A 244 32.03 5.95 0.45
CA PRO A 244 33.48 6.10 0.59
C PRO A 244 33.84 6.91 1.84
N ASP A 245 34.96 6.59 2.45
CA ASP A 245 35.56 7.30 3.61
C ASP A 245 34.68 7.34 4.89
N VAL A 246 33.54 6.63 4.89
CA VAL A 246 32.73 6.39 6.08
C VAL A 246 33.05 5.01 6.67
N HIS A 247 33.44 4.99 7.95
CA HIS A 247 33.85 3.76 8.66
C HIS A 247 33.01 3.46 9.90
N THR A 248 31.89 4.14 10.05
CA THR A 248 30.96 3.92 11.17
C THR A 248 30.32 2.53 11.07
N PRO A 249 30.38 1.71 12.13
CA PRO A 249 29.70 0.41 12.16
C PRO A 249 28.20 0.55 11.98
N CYS A 250 27.62 -0.32 11.16
CA CYS A 250 26.17 -0.39 10.92
C CYS A 250 25.56 -1.60 11.62
N VAL A 251 24.31 -1.47 12.05
CA VAL A 251 23.53 -2.57 12.66
C VAL A 251 23.38 -3.79 11.75
N CYS A 252 23.58 -3.64 10.43
CA CYS A 252 23.56 -4.75 9.47
C CYS A 252 24.85 -5.61 9.49
N GLY A 253 25.84 -5.26 10.32
CA GLY A 253 27.12 -5.96 10.43
C GLY A 253 28.22 -5.45 9.50
N LYS A 254 27.93 -4.47 8.62
CA LYS A 254 28.92 -3.79 7.76
C LYS A 254 29.37 -2.48 8.37
N GLU A 255 30.36 -1.85 7.74
CA GLU A 255 30.81 -0.49 8.04
C GLU A 255 30.57 0.44 6.85
N GLY A 256 30.36 1.72 7.13
CA GLY A 256 30.24 2.76 6.11
C GLY A 256 28.94 2.73 5.32
N CYS A 257 27.86 2.21 5.89
CA CYS A 257 26.55 2.27 5.27
C CYS A 257 26.01 3.71 5.22
N LEU A 258 25.31 4.08 4.16
CA LEU A 258 24.68 5.40 3.99
C LEU A 258 23.82 5.79 5.21
N GLU A 259 23.11 4.84 5.80
CA GLU A 259 22.28 5.06 6.98
C GLU A 259 23.08 5.58 8.18
N THR A 260 24.35 5.16 8.35
CA THR A 260 25.21 5.62 9.43
C THR A 260 25.71 7.06 9.26
N LEU A 261 25.51 7.63 8.08
CA LEU A 261 25.86 9.03 7.77
C LEU A 261 24.64 9.94 7.75
N ALA A 262 23.55 9.53 7.10
CA ALA A 262 22.46 10.39 6.68
C ALA A 262 21.10 10.09 7.32
N SER A 263 20.99 9.11 8.23
CA SER A 263 19.77 8.91 9.00
C SER A 263 19.55 10.02 10.04
N ILE A 264 18.30 10.24 10.48
CA ILE A 264 17.99 11.23 11.53
C ILE A 264 18.87 11.06 12.78
N PRO A 265 19.03 9.85 13.36
CA PRO A 265 19.93 9.67 14.50
C PRO A 265 21.40 10.03 14.19
N ALA A 266 21.89 9.66 13.01
CA ALA A 266 23.25 9.98 12.60
C ALA A 266 23.46 11.50 12.45
N LEU A 267 22.53 12.20 11.82
CA LEU A 267 22.56 13.66 11.68
C LEU A 267 22.44 14.37 13.02
N CYS A 268 21.55 13.91 13.90
CA CYS A 268 21.43 14.47 15.24
C CYS A 268 22.73 14.34 16.03
N ALA A 269 23.38 13.18 15.97
CA ALA A 269 24.66 12.95 16.64
C ALA A 269 25.79 13.86 16.09
N GLN A 270 25.88 14.03 14.75
CA GLN A 270 26.87 14.89 14.11
C GLN A 270 26.66 16.38 14.41
N CYS A 271 25.40 16.80 14.56
CA CYS A 271 25.00 18.17 14.85
C CYS A 271 24.90 18.49 16.35
N ASP A 272 25.21 17.55 17.24
CA ASP A 272 25.12 17.69 18.71
C ASP A 272 23.69 18.16 19.13
N VAL A 273 22.67 17.46 18.64
CA VAL A 273 21.26 17.71 19.00
C VAL A 273 20.56 16.40 19.41
N SER A 274 19.49 16.52 20.20
CA SER A 274 18.78 15.37 20.75
C SER A 274 17.56 14.95 19.92
N SER A 275 17.12 15.77 18.97
CA SER A 275 15.89 15.52 18.19
C SER A 275 15.92 16.17 16.81
N LEU A 276 15.05 15.63 15.93
CA LEU A 276 14.79 16.21 14.61
C LEU A 276 14.28 17.66 14.70
N SER A 277 13.48 17.98 15.71
CA SER A 277 12.97 19.34 15.93
C SER A 277 14.08 20.32 16.25
N GLU A 278 15.09 19.91 17.05
CA GLU A 278 16.27 20.73 17.32
C GLU A 278 17.15 20.88 16.08
N LEU A 279 17.32 19.82 15.30
CA LEU A 279 18.03 19.85 14.03
C LEU A 279 17.36 20.85 13.07
N ALA A 280 16.06 20.77 12.88
CA ALA A 280 15.29 21.69 12.05
C ALA A 280 15.40 23.15 12.53
N ARG A 281 15.41 23.38 13.85
CA ARG A 281 15.61 24.71 14.44
C ARG A 281 17.00 25.29 14.14
N LYS A 282 18.07 24.47 14.20
CA LYS A 282 19.42 24.92 13.81
C LYS A 282 19.48 25.31 12.33
N VAL A 283 18.84 24.51 11.46
CA VAL A 283 18.73 24.82 10.02
C VAL A 283 17.98 26.12 9.79
N SER A 284 16.86 26.34 10.45
CA SER A 284 16.06 27.58 10.37
C SER A 284 16.87 28.80 10.83
N ASN A 285 17.75 28.61 11.81
CA ASN A 285 18.66 29.66 12.30
C ASN A 285 19.92 29.83 11.42
N GLN A 286 20.00 29.17 10.27
CA GLN A 286 21.14 29.24 9.34
C GLN A 286 22.49 28.86 10.00
N ASP A 287 22.50 27.86 10.91
CA ASP A 287 23.72 27.37 11.51
C ASP A 287 24.63 26.73 10.45
N SER A 288 25.74 27.38 10.14
CA SER A 288 26.60 26.99 9.03
C SER A 288 27.20 25.59 9.17
N ARG A 289 27.51 25.18 10.41
CA ARG A 289 28.02 23.82 10.67
C ARG A 289 26.94 22.77 10.39
N THR A 290 25.74 22.99 10.85
CA THR A 290 24.62 22.08 10.63
C THR A 290 24.27 21.97 9.14
N LEU A 291 24.27 23.11 8.43
CA LEU A 291 24.02 23.11 6.99
C LEU A 291 25.09 22.32 6.23
N SER A 292 26.38 22.52 6.54
CA SER A 292 27.46 21.77 5.88
C SER A 292 27.38 20.25 6.14
N ILE A 293 27.00 19.85 7.36
CA ILE A 293 26.80 18.43 7.68
C ILE A 293 25.64 17.85 6.85
N LEU A 294 24.51 18.57 6.74
CA LEU A 294 23.35 18.14 5.96
C LEU A 294 23.68 18.07 4.46
N GLU A 295 24.37 19.08 3.92
CA GLU A 295 24.83 19.09 2.52
C GLU A 295 25.67 17.86 2.21
N HIS A 296 26.70 17.59 3.02
CA HIS A 296 27.56 16.42 2.86
C HIS A 296 26.76 15.10 2.92
N ALA A 297 25.85 14.97 3.88
CA ALA A 297 25.02 13.77 4.01
C ALA A 297 24.08 13.61 2.81
N MET A 298 23.45 14.69 2.34
CA MET A 298 22.52 14.65 1.20
C MET A 298 23.24 14.46 -0.15
N GLU A 299 24.46 14.96 -0.29
CA GLU A 299 25.33 14.64 -1.43
C GLU A 299 25.60 13.12 -1.50
N ALA A 300 25.88 12.48 -0.38
CA ALA A 300 26.07 11.03 -0.32
C ALA A 300 24.76 10.26 -0.66
N VAL A 301 23.61 10.75 -0.18
CA VAL A 301 22.29 10.18 -0.57
C VAL A 301 22.10 10.34 -2.08
N GLY A 302 22.36 11.51 -2.64
CA GLY A 302 22.26 11.79 -4.07
C GLY A 302 23.15 10.88 -4.90
N ALA A 303 24.40 10.65 -4.48
CA ALA A 303 25.33 9.73 -5.13
C ALA A 303 24.83 8.28 -5.12
N CYS A 304 24.30 7.81 -4.00
CA CYS A 304 23.68 6.48 -3.92
C CYS A 304 22.44 6.38 -4.83
N CYS A 305 21.63 7.44 -4.89
CA CYS A 305 20.49 7.51 -5.81
C CYS A 305 20.93 7.51 -7.28
N ALA A 306 22.02 8.19 -7.62
CA ALA A 306 22.59 8.19 -8.97
C ALA A 306 23.06 6.78 -9.37
N ASN A 307 23.76 6.07 -8.50
CA ASN A 307 24.16 4.68 -8.74
C ASN A 307 22.95 3.77 -8.99
N ALA A 308 21.89 3.93 -8.21
CA ALA A 308 20.63 3.21 -8.45
C ALA A 308 19.97 3.64 -9.78
N ALA A 309 19.94 4.93 -10.09
CA ALA A 309 19.35 5.47 -11.30
C ALA A 309 20.08 4.99 -12.57
N LEU A 310 21.40 4.84 -12.55
CA LEU A 310 22.17 4.29 -13.66
C LEU A 310 21.79 2.83 -14.00
N LEU A 311 21.29 2.06 -13.02
CA LEU A 311 20.87 0.66 -13.23
C LEU A 311 19.37 0.55 -13.57
N ILE A 312 18.54 1.41 -12.97
CA ILE A 312 17.07 1.28 -12.98
C ILE A 312 16.43 2.23 -14.00
N ASN A 313 17.08 3.37 -14.26
CA ASN A 313 16.61 4.46 -15.12
C ASN A 313 15.18 4.94 -14.76
N PRO A 314 14.92 5.38 -13.51
CA PRO A 314 13.62 5.89 -13.12
C PRO A 314 13.38 7.27 -13.77
N ARG A 315 12.11 7.64 -13.96
CA ARG A 315 11.74 8.98 -14.43
C ARG A 315 11.66 10.01 -13.30
N ALA A 316 11.43 9.55 -12.07
CA ALA A 316 11.42 10.42 -10.89
C ALA A 316 12.02 9.71 -9.66
N ILE A 317 12.59 10.53 -8.77
CA ILE A 317 12.97 10.15 -7.41
C ILE A 317 12.02 10.85 -6.46
N ILE A 318 11.23 10.08 -5.72
CA ILE A 318 10.29 10.62 -4.73
C ILE A 318 10.97 10.62 -3.37
N VAL A 319 11.21 11.80 -2.82
CA VAL A 319 11.86 11.98 -1.51
C VAL A 319 10.81 12.10 -0.42
N ALA A 320 10.88 11.21 0.56
CA ALA A 320 9.88 11.08 1.61
C ALA A 320 10.51 10.87 2.99
N GLY A 321 9.68 10.89 4.02
CA GLY A 321 10.06 10.64 5.40
C GLY A 321 10.13 11.90 6.24
N GLU A 322 10.33 11.70 7.53
CA GLU A 322 10.25 12.75 8.54
C GLU A 322 11.33 13.84 8.35
N LEU A 323 12.48 13.48 7.74
CA LEU A 323 13.55 14.44 7.52
C LEU A 323 13.17 15.53 6.48
N PRO A 324 12.71 15.20 5.24
CA PRO A 324 12.27 16.23 4.29
C PRO A 324 10.95 16.92 4.69
N GLU A 325 10.13 16.32 5.56
CA GLU A 325 8.98 17.00 6.14
C GLU A 325 9.40 18.12 7.10
N ALA A 326 10.39 17.85 7.97
CA ALA A 326 10.89 18.83 8.94
C ALA A 326 11.88 19.84 8.33
N ILE A 327 12.65 19.42 7.32
CA ILE A 327 13.71 20.22 6.67
C ILE A 327 13.57 20.08 5.15
N PRO A 328 12.66 20.84 4.51
CA PRO A 328 12.38 20.71 3.07
C PRO A 328 13.60 20.86 2.15
N GLN A 329 14.60 21.65 2.57
CA GLN A 329 15.83 21.92 1.82
C GLN A 329 16.67 20.66 1.53
N VAL A 330 16.51 19.57 2.31
CA VAL A 330 17.25 18.32 2.07
C VAL A 330 16.92 17.69 0.71
N SER A 331 15.73 17.96 0.17
CA SER A 331 15.37 17.48 -1.16
C SER A 331 16.19 18.15 -2.27
N ASP A 332 16.42 19.45 -2.15
CA ASP A 332 17.25 20.22 -3.09
C ASP A 332 18.72 19.83 -2.97
N MET A 333 19.21 19.66 -1.74
CA MET A 333 20.58 19.19 -1.48
C MET A 333 20.83 17.80 -2.08
N LEU A 334 19.86 16.88 -1.94
CA LEU A 334 19.89 15.55 -2.56
C LEU A 334 19.92 15.65 -4.08
N ALA A 335 19.09 16.52 -4.66
CA ALA A 335 19.04 16.73 -6.11
C ALA A 335 20.38 17.22 -6.67
N HIS A 336 21.05 18.15 -5.98
CA HIS A 336 22.39 18.59 -6.34
C HIS A 336 23.42 17.44 -6.30
N GLY A 337 23.39 16.62 -5.24
CA GLY A 337 24.26 15.45 -5.14
C GLY A 337 24.00 14.42 -6.25
N LEU A 338 22.73 14.20 -6.60
CA LEU A 338 22.32 13.33 -7.70
C LEU A 338 22.87 13.83 -9.05
N GLU A 339 22.67 15.11 -9.35
CA GLU A 339 23.10 15.72 -10.63
C GLU A 339 24.62 15.64 -10.86
N ARG A 340 25.42 15.69 -9.80
CA ARG A 340 26.87 15.59 -9.89
C ARG A 340 27.35 14.23 -10.36
N GLU A 341 26.64 13.17 -9.99
CA GLU A 341 27.03 11.78 -10.24
C GLU A 341 26.36 11.17 -11.47
N LEU A 342 25.28 11.79 -11.99
CA LEU A 342 24.62 11.32 -13.20
C LEU A 342 25.41 11.62 -14.48
N ILE A 343 25.36 10.70 -15.43
CA ILE A 343 25.87 10.97 -16.79
C ILE A 343 25.05 12.12 -17.44
N PRO A 344 25.67 12.95 -18.28
CA PRO A 344 25.01 14.14 -18.86
C PRO A 344 23.67 13.87 -19.51
N ALA A 345 23.51 12.72 -20.18
CA ALA A 345 22.27 12.36 -20.86
C ALA A 345 21.10 12.10 -19.88
N MET A 346 21.35 11.83 -18.60
CA MET A 346 20.30 11.55 -17.60
C MET A 346 19.95 12.77 -16.75
N LYS A 347 20.85 13.77 -16.64
CA LYS A 347 20.68 14.92 -15.72
C LYS A 347 19.35 15.67 -15.89
N TRP A 348 18.84 15.76 -17.09
CA TRP A 348 17.61 16.49 -17.41
C TRP A 348 16.36 15.61 -17.53
N ASN A 349 16.49 14.35 -17.21
CA ASN A 349 15.45 13.35 -17.44
C ASN A 349 14.95 12.67 -16.15
N ILE A 350 15.50 13.04 -14.99
CA ILE A 350 15.09 12.48 -13.68
C ILE A 350 14.64 13.64 -12.81
N ASP A 351 13.36 13.67 -12.49
CA ASP A 351 12.78 14.67 -11.59
C ASP A 351 12.98 14.24 -10.13
N VAL A 352 13.35 15.17 -9.25
CA VAL A 352 13.39 14.95 -7.81
C VAL A 352 12.23 15.71 -7.20
N VAL A 353 11.27 14.96 -6.64
CA VAL A 353 10.04 15.54 -6.10
C VAL A 353 9.80 15.02 -4.68
N ARG A 354 9.09 15.81 -3.86
CA ARG A 354 8.72 15.39 -2.51
C ARG A 354 7.44 14.57 -2.54
N ALA A 355 7.38 13.58 -1.64
CA ALA A 355 6.17 12.82 -1.40
C ALA A 355 5.02 13.71 -0.91
N GLU A 356 3.80 13.42 -1.31
CA GLU A 356 2.60 14.20 -0.99
C GLU A 356 1.63 13.46 -0.07
N LEU A 357 1.72 12.13 -0.03
CA LEU A 357 0.71 11.28 0.59
C LEU A 357 1.15 10.76 1.96
N GLY A 358 0.15 10.56 2.82
CA GLY A 358 0.33 10.07 4.18
C GLY A 358 -0.04 8.59 4.37
N PRO A 359 -0.05 8.12 5.63
CA PRO A 359 -0.26 6.71 5.98
C PRO A 359 -1.59 6.10 5.51
N LEU A 360 -2.67 6.91 5.39
CA LEU A 360 -3.95 6.43 4.87
C LEU A 360 -3.87 6.03 3.40
N ALA A 361 -3.12 6.78 2.59
CA ALA A 361 -2.89 6.41 1.18
C ALA A 361 -2.04 5.14 1.07
N ALA A 362 -1.05 4.95 1.95
CA ALA A 362 -0.30 3.70 2.02
C ALA A 362 -1.19 2.51 2.42
N ALA A 363 -2.17 2.70 3.32
CA ALA A 363 -3.16 1.68 3.64
C ALA A 363 -4.08 1.39 2.43
N GLN A 364 -4.47 2.41 1.67
CA GLN A 364 -5.20 2.23 0.42
C GLN A 364 -4.37 1.43 -0.61
N ALA A 365 -3.08 1.73 -0.74
CA ALA A 365 -2.16 0.98 -1.58
C ALA A 365 -1.99 -0.48 -1.13
N ALA A 366 -2.03 -0.75 0.18
CA ALA A 366 -2.00 -2.11 0.72
C ALA A 366 -3.23 -2.92 0.28
N ALA A 367 -4.43 -2.35 0.40
CA ALA A 367 -5.67 -2.98 -0.06
C ALA A 367 -5.67 -3.21 -1.58
N TYR A 368 -5.21 -2.23 -2.35
CA TYR A 368 -5.07 -2.32 -3.80
C TYR A 368 -4.10 -3.43 -4.21
N ALA A 369 -2.89 -3.47 -3.63
CA ALA A 369 -1.89 -4.49 -3.91
C ALA A 369 -2.39 -5.90 -3.60
N ALA A 370 -3.10 -6.10 -2.48
CA ALA A 370 -3.70 -7.38 -2.12
C ALA A 370 -4.75 -7.84 -3.16
N THR A 371 -5.53 -6.90 -3.71
CA THR A 371 -6.56 -7.20 -4.70
C THR A 371 -5.96 -7.57 -6.05
N THR A 372 -4.94 -6.85 -6.51
CA THR A 372 -4.28 -7.10 -7.80
C THR A 372 -3.49 -8.41 -7.80
N THR A 373 -2.76 -8.71 -6.72
CA THR A 373 -2.04 -9.99 -6.56
C THR A 373 -2.99 -11.18 -6.55
N ALA A 374 -4.11 -11.11 -5.84
CA ALA A 374 -5.11 -12.18 -5.82
C ALA A 374 -5.74 -12.42 -7.21
N SER A 375 -5.86 -11.38 -8.03
CA SER A 375 -6.41 -11.47 -9.38
C SER A 375 -5.42 -12.12 -10.36
N SER A 376 -4.13 -11.89 -10.21
CA SER A 376 -3.05 -12.49 -11.03
C SER A 376 -2.95 -14.00 -10.81
N ILE A 377 -2.95 -14.44 -9.55
CA ILE A 377 -2.89 -15.88 -9.18
C ILE A 377 -4.10 -16.66 -9.76
N LYS A 378 -5.28 -16.05 -9.83
CA LYS A 378 -6.44 -16.71 -10.43
C LYS A 378 -6.29 -16.91 -11.95
N LYS A 379 -5.75 -15.93 -12.67
CA LYS A 379 -5.54 -16.02 -14.12
C LYS A 379 -4.52 -17.10 -14.50
N GLU A 380 -3.46 -17.25 -13.72
CA GLU A 380 -2.45 -18.31 -13.94
C GLU A 380 -3.05 -19.72 -13.73
N ASN A 381 -3.92 -19.90 -12.74
CA ASN A 381 -4.58 -21.18 -12.46
C ASN A 381 -5.70 -21.53 -13.46
N GLU A 382 -6.30 -20.55 -14.12
CA GLU A 382 -7.32 -20.76 -15.17
C GLU A 382 -6.71 -20.97 -16.55
N GLY A 383 -5.49 -20.47 -16.81
CA GLY A 383 -4.75 -20.64 -18.06
C GLY A 383 -3.99 -21.98 -18.19
N THR A 384 -3.98 -22.79 -17.13
CA THR A 384 -3.26 -24.10 -17.08
C THR A 384 -4.24 -25.29 -17.11
N ARG A 385 -5.51 -25.09 -17.47
CA ARG A 385 -6.52 -26.16 -17.66
C ARG A 385 -6.93 -26.32 -19.11
#